data_8f73a71494bd2e28742e95ec26a75e78
#
_entry.id   8f73a71494bd2e28742e95ec26a75e78
#
_cell.length_a   1.000
_cell.length_b   1.000
_cell.length_c   1.000
_cell.angle_alpha   90.00
_cell.angle_beta   90.00
_cell.angle_gamma   90.00
#
_symmetry.space_group_name_H-M   'P 1'
#
loop_
_entity.id
_entity.type
_entity.pdbx_description
1 polymer ?
#
loop_
_entity_poly.entity_id
_entity_poly.type
_entity_poly.pdbx_seq_one_letter_code
_entity_poly.pdbx_strand_id
1 'polypeptide(L)'
;MKRFLLLVLALALLVTPLSAPAEEGDPVPQLLVDMYMAAETPSAQTVGRLEQDMAAVDDPLILTVAQRWRQLYVDPAYTPLLYGRDDPKTIPVHGRHAFVVLGFELVNGEMTDELRSRCDAAAAAAAAFPESLVICTGGATGENNPDGHTEAGLMKAYLTDACGLDPDRILTEEEAMDTAQNASNVMAMLQAAQVQTLTVITSHYHQRRGQVLYAAMAARYGAEQGYEVEVLDGYSYLAPQDPGADYMIAMYQLLDILHLPDEQRDEYYHLMYGD
;
A
#
# COMPACT_ATOMS: atom_id res chain seq x y z
N MET A 1 9.42 7.70 -28.71
CA MET A 1 8.16 7.01 -29.02
C MET A 1 8.32 5.70 -29.83
N LYS A 2 9.17 5.61 -30.88
CA LYS A 2 9.32 4.35 -31.66
C LYS A 2 10.15 3.23 -31.00
N ARG A 3 10.99 3.55 -30.01
CA ARG A 3 11.82 2.55 -29.28
C ARG A 3 11.09 1.86 -28.13
N PHE A 4 10.07 2.52 -27.55
CA PHE A 4 9.25 1.94 -26.49
C PHE A 4 8.28 0.87 -27.02
N LEU A 5 7.76 1.07 -28.23
CA LEU A 5 6.84 0.12 -28.85
C LEU A 5 7.51 -1.23 -29.24
N LEU A 6 8.83 -1.21 -29.47
CA LEU A 6 9.58 -2.44 -29.81
C LEU A 6 9.91 -3.30 -28.58
N LEU A 7 10.03 -2.70 -27.39
CA LEU A 7 10.22 -3.46 -26.14
C LEU A 7 8.95 -4.19 -25.72
N VAL A 8 7.79 -3.55 -25.87
CA VAL A 8 6.48 -4.16 -25.54
C VAL A 8 6.17 -5.34 -26.46
N LEU A 9 6.57 -5.29 -27.73
CA LEU A 9 6.40 -6.42 -28.65
C LEU A 9 7.36 -7.59 -28.38
N ALA A 10 8.54 -7.32 -27.83
CA ALA A 10 9.50 -8.37 -27.47
C ALA A 10 9.06 -9.15 -26.22
N LEU A 11 8.43 -8.48 -25.24
CA LEU A 11 7.89 -9.14 -24.05
C LEU A 11 6.69 -10.04 -24.38
N ALA A 12 5.85 -9.65 -25.35
CA ALA A 12 4.69 -10.46 -25.76
C ALA A 12 5.08 -11.75 -26.52
N LEU A 13 6.32 -11.84 -27.01
CA LEU A 13 6.83 -13.02 -27.74
C LEU A 13 7.65 -13.99 -26.88
N LEU A 14 8.00 -13.59 -25.63
CA LEU A 14 8.75 -14.42 -24.69
C LEU A 14 7.86 -15.12 -23.64
N VAL A 15 6.55 -14.94 -23.71
CA VAL A 15 5.61 -15.77 -22.95
C VAL A 15 5.37 -17.08 -23.71
N THR A 16 6.44 -17.79 -24.05
CA THR A 16 6.36 -19.25 -24.04
C THR A 16 6.29 -19.62 -22.57
N PRO A 17 5.40 -20.54 -22.15
CA PRO A 17 5.41 -21.00 -20.77
C PRO A 17 6.82 -21.51 -20.46
N LEU A 18 7.59 -20.76 -19.66
CA LEU A 18 8.71 -21.35 -18.94
C LEU A 18 8.08 -22.34 -17.96
N SER A 19 7.80 -23.53 -18.46
CA SER A 19 7.55 -24.68 -17.63
C SER A 19 8.89 -25.15 -17.04
N ALA A 20 9.45 -24.39 -16.09
CA ALA A 20 10.13 -25.05 -15.01
C ALA A 20 9.04 -25.85 -14.30
N PRO A 21 9.23 -27.14 -14.00
CA PRO A 21 8.26 -27.84 -13.17
C PRO A 21 8.29 -27.16 -11.80
N ALA A 22 7.32 -26.28 -11.52
CA ALA A 22 6.87 -26.08 -10.19
C ALA A 22 6.65 -27.48 -9.63
N GLU A 23 7.14 -27.79 -8.44
CA GLU A 23 6.74 -29.02 -7.77
C GLU A 23 5.22 -29.11 -7.92
N GLU A 24 4.73 -30.23 -8.49
CA GLU A 24 3.30 -30.44 -8.72
C GLU A 24 2.60 -30.16 -7.40
N GLY A 25 2.04 -28.98 -7.20
CA GLY A 25 1.25 -28.69 -6.04
C GLY A 25 1.20 -27.29 -5.43
N ASP A 26 2.14 -26.38 -5.67
CA ASP A 26 2.02 -25.01 -5.11
C ASP A 26 1.46 -24.02 -6.14
N PRO A 27 0.20 -23.56 -6.00
CA PRO A 27 -0.41 -22.60 -6.92
C PRO A 27 0.01 -21.15 -6.67
N VAL A 28 0.68 -20.84 -5.55
CA VAL A 28 1.00 -19.46 -5.14
C VAL A 28 1.89 -18.73 -6.15
N PRO A 29 2.99 -19.32 -6.67
CA PRO A 29 3.83 -18.65 -7.66
C PRO A 29 3.07 -18.20 -8.89
N GLN A 30 2.20 -19.06 -9.44
CA GLN A 30 1.41 -18.72 -10.62
C GLN A 30 0.38 -17.61 -10.30
N LEU A 31 -0.27 -17.67 -9.15
CA LEU A 31 -1.20 -16.64 -8.70
C LEU A 31 -0.54 -15.25 -8.66
N LEU A 32 0.68 -15.14 -8.12
CA LEU A 32 1.39 -13.86 -8.04
C LEU A 32 1.74 -13.30 -9.43
N VAL A 33 2.12 -14.18 -10.37
CA VAL A 33 2.33 -13.78 -11.78
C VAL A 33 1.03 -13.27 -12.39
N ASP A 34 -0.09 -13.96 -12.19
CA ASP A 34 -1.37 -13.57 -12.79
C ASP A 34 -1.99 -12.33 -12.08
N MET A 35 -1.69 -12.09 -10.82
CA MET A 35 -1.97 -10.81 -10.14
C MET A 35 -1.27 -9.64 -10.85
N TYR A 36 0.03 -9.77 -11.12
CA TYR A 36 0.81 -8.77 -11.83
C TYR A 36 0.28 -8.56 -13.26
N MET A 37 0.12 -9.64 -14.03
CA MET A 37 -0.33 -9.59 -15.42
C MET A 37 -1.74 -9.00 -15.56
N ALA A 38 -2.65 -9.27 -14.62
CA ALA A 38 -3.99 -8.70 -14.65
C ALA A 38 -4.00 -7.19 -14.35
N ALA A 39 -3.03 -6.69 -13.58
CA ALA A 39 -2.85 -5.25 -13.32
C ALA A 39 -2.17 -4.54 -14.51
N GLU A 40 -1.14 -5.13 -15.09
CA GLU A 40 -0.36 -4.54 -16.19
C GLU A 40 -1.14 -4.52 -17.51
N THR A 41 -1.78 -5.64 -17.85
CA THR A 41 -2.52 -5.83 -19.10
C THR A 41 -3.93 -6.37 -18.83
N PRO A 42 -4.83 -5.53 -18.27
CA PRO A 42 -6.17 -5.98 -17.94
C PRO A 42 -6.93 -6.42 -19.19
N SER A 43 -7.37 -7.67 -19.18
CA SER A 43 -8.18 -8.29 -20.23
C SER A 43 -9.06 -9.38 -19.63
N ALA A 44 -10.11 -9.79 -20.34
CA ALA A 44 -10.94 -10.91 -19.90
C ALA A 44 -10.12 -12.19 -19.68
N GLN A 45 -9.04 -12.38 -20.43
CA GLN A 45 -8.16 -13.54 -20.31
C GLN A 45 -7.29 -13.46 -19.06
N THR A 46 -6.61 -12.32 -18.80
CA THR A 46 -5.73 -12.16 -17.62
C THR A 46 -6.54 -12.17 -16.33
N VAL A 47 -7.69 -11.51 -16.31
CA VAL A 47 -8.60 -11.54 -15.16
C VAL A 47 -9.16 -12.94 -14.91
N GLY A 48 -9.54 -13.67 -15.98
CA GLY A 48 -10.06 -15.04 -15.85
C GLY A 48 -9.01 -16.02 -15.30
N ARG A 49 -7.73 -15.87 -15.67
CA ARG A 49 -6.63 -16.66 -15.08
C ARG A 49 -6.44 -16.34 -13.61
N LEU A 50 -6.36 -15.06 -13.25
CA LEU A 50 -6.28 -14.63 -11.85
C LEU A 50 -7.40 -15.25 -11.01
N GLU A 51 -8.66 -15.23 -11.48
CA GLU A 51 -9.80 -15.81 -10.76
C GLU A 51 -9.69 -17.33 -10.64
N GLN A 52 -9.18 -18.01 -11.65
CA GLN A 52 -8.93 -19.45 -11.62
C GLN A 52 -7.85 -19.83 -10.61
N ASP A 53 -6.74 -19.07 -10.58
CA ASP A 53 -5.64 -19.35 -9.67
C ASP A 53 -6.01 -19.01 -8.21
N MET A 54 -6.75 -17.93 -8.00
CA MET A 54 -7.32 -17.65 -6.65
C MET A 54 -8.20 -18.79 -6.15
N ALA A 55 -8.93 -19.47 -7.03
CA ALA A 55 -9.76 -20.61 -6.63
C ALA A 55 -8.96 -21.90 -6.34
N ALA A 56 -7.70 -21.96 -6.76
CA ALA A 56 -6.82 -23.11 -6.53
C ALA A 56 -5.96 -22.96 -5.25
N VAL A 57 -5.85 -21.77 -4.70
CA VAL A 57 -5.06 -21.49 -3.48
C VAL A 57 -5.92 -21.72 -2.24
N ASP A 58 -5.38 -22.46 -1.26
CA ASP A 58 -6.02 -22.73 0.04
C ASP A 58 -5.27 -22.04 1.21
N ASP A 59 -4.53 -20.97 0.92
CA ASP A 59 -3.86 -20.15 1.92
C ASP A 59 -4.68 -18.87 2.18
N PRO A 60 -5.26 -18.70 3.39
CA PRO A 60 -6.09 -17.54 3.70
C PRO A 60 -5.35 -16.19 3.62
N LEU A 61 -4.06 -16.16 3.95
CA LEU A 61 -3.23 -14.95 3.84
C LEU A 61 -3.08 -14.55 2.38
N ILE A 62 -2.67 -15.48 1.54
CA ILE A 62 -2.46 -15.26 0.10
C ILE A 62 -3.78 -14.86 -0.58
N LEU A 63 -4.89 -15.53 -0.23
CA LEU A 63 -6.21 -15.19 -0.77
C LEU A 63 -6.66 -13.78 -0.36
N THR A 64 -6.42 -13.37 0.88
CA THR A 64 -6.73 -12.01 1.35
C THR A 64 -5.96 -10.97 0.53
N VAL A 65 -4.67 -11.20 0.29
CA VAL A 65 -3.81 -10.33 -0.52
C VAL A 65 -4.29 -10.29 -1.97
N ALA A 66 -4.57 -11.44 -2.59
CA ALA A 66 -5.02 -11.53 -3.97
C ALA A 66 -6.39 -10.86 -4.18
N GLN A 67 -7.32 -11.02 -3.24
CA GLN A 67 -8.62 -10.35 -3.27
C GLN A 67 -8.46 -8.82 -3.18
N ARG A 68 -7.61 -8.34 -2.29
CA ARG A 68 -7.33 -6.90 -2.17
C ARG A 68 -6.63 -6.34 -3.40
N TRP A 69 -5.65 -7.07 -3.94
CA TRP A 69 -5.00 -6.73 -5.20
C TRP A 69 -6.01 -6.62 -6.35
N ARG A 70 -6.86 -7.64 -6.53
CA ARG A 70 -7.91 -7.66 -7.55
C ARG A 70 -8.83 -6.45 -7.43
N GLN A 71 -9.29 -6.12 -6.22
CA GLN A 71 -10.13 -4.95 -5.96
C GLN A 71 -9.44 -3.64 -6.37
N LEU A 72 -8.17 -3.47 -5.99
CA LEU A 72 -7.47 -2.19 -6.12
C LEU A 72 -6.88 -1.97 -7.52
N TYR A 73 -6.36 -3.00 -8.16
CA TYR A 73 -5.60 -2.88 -9.42
C TYR A 73 -6.34 -3.40 -10.64
N VAL A 74 -7.29 -4.32 -10.47
CA VAL A 74 -7.96 -5.01 -11.58
C VAL A 74 -9.40 -4.57 -11.74
N ASP A 75 -10.13 -4.27 -10.65
CA ASP A 75 -11.52 -3.80 -10.72
C ASP A 75 -11.59 -2.37 -11.28
N PRO A 76 -12.19 -2.16 -12.48
CA PRO A 76 -12.31 -0.84 -13.07
C PRO A 76 -13.26 0.08 -12.29
N ALA A 77 -14.09 -0.47 -11.41
CA ALA A 77 -15.02 0.30 -10.58
C ALA A 77 -14.34 0.90 -9.35
N TYR A 78 -13.13 0.45 -9.00
CA TYR A 78 -12.44 0.99 -7.83
C TYR A 78 -12.08 2.46 -8.03
N THR A 79 -12.54 3.28 -7.09
CA THR A 79 -12.24 4.72 -7.04
C THR A 79 -11.92 5.11 -5.60
N PRO A 80 -10.74 5.67 -5.31
CA PRO A 80 -10.40 6.12 -3.96
C PRO A 80 -11.28 7.30 -3.55
N LEU A 81 -11.62 7.38 -2.26
CA LEU A 81 -12.22 8.59 -1.69
C LEU A 81 -11.20 9.73 -1.68
N LEU A 82 -11.61 10.92 -2.09
CA LEU A 82 -10.74 12.06 -2.25
C LEU A 82 -11.09 13.20 -1.29
N TYR A 83 -10.07 13.67 -0.57
CA TYR A 83 -10.14 14.88 0.24
C TYR A 83 -10.60 16.09 -0.62
N GLY A 84 -11.50 16.88 -0.06
CA GLY A 84 -12.09 18.03 -0.75
C GLY A 84 -13.19 17.71 -1.77
N ARG A 85 -13.38 16.42 -2.12
CA ARG A 85 -14.46 15.95 -2.99
C ARG A 85 -15.48 15.10 -2.24
N ASP A 86 -15.01 14.16 -1.47
CA ASP A 86 -15.84 13.16 -0.81
C ASP A 86 -15.91 13.43 0.70
N ASP A 87 -17.06 13.19 1.32
CA ASP A 87 -17.24 13.33 2.77
C ASP A 87 -16.50 12.16 3.48
N PRO A 88 -15.53 12.43 4.36
CA PRO A 88 -14.84 11.37 5.10
C PRO A 88 -15.79 10.50 5.93
N LYS A 89 -16.98 10.98 6.31
CA LYS A 89 -17.99 10.20 7.02
C LYS A 89 -18.53 9.00 6.22
N THR A 90 -18.25 8.94 4.92
CA THR A 90 -18.57 7.77 4.09
C THR A 90 -17.64 6.59 4.33
N ILE A 91 -16.49 6.81 4.99
CA ILE A 91 -15.61 5.71 5.43
C ILE A 91 -16.40 4.89 6.47
N PRO A 92 -16.53 3.57 6.30
CA PRO A 92 -17.35 2.73 7.17
C PRO A 92 -16.66 2.41 8.50
N VAL A 93 -16.18 3.45 9.20
CA VAL A 93 -15.47 3.33 10.47
C VAL A 93 -16.36 2.63 11.50
N HIS A 94 -15.80 1.60 12.14
CA HIS A 94 -16.42 0.91 13.26
C HIS A 94 -15.36 0.48 14.27
N GLY A 95 -15.77 0.31 15.53
CA GLY A 95 -14.85 -0.01 16.60
C GLY A 95 -13.81 1.09 16.84
N ARG A 96 -12.68 0.74 17.46
CA ARG A 96 -11.56 1.66 17.66
C ARG A 96 -10.78 1.80 16.36
N HIS A 97 -10.67 3.00 15.86
CA HIS A 97 -10.15 3.30 14.53
C HIS A 97 -8.86 4.12 14.56
N ALA A 98 -7.99 3.91 13.56
CA ALA A 98 -6.84 4.75 13.30
C ALA A 98 -6.77 5.18 11.83
N PHE A 99 -6.48 6.45 11.59
CA PHE A 99 -6.03 6.97 10.32
C PHE A 99 -4.50 6.86 10.26
N VAL A 100 -3.97 6.11 9.30
CA VAL A 100 -2.53 5.95 9.10
C VAL A 100 -2.10 6.84 7.93
N VAL A 101 -1.29 7.85 8.24
CA VAL A 101 -0.83 8.85 7.27
C VAL A 101 0.56 8.46 6.80
N LEU A 102 0.68 8.13 5.51
CA LEU A 102 1.97 7.78 4.92
C LEU A 102 2.81 9.03 4.66
N GLY A 103 4.07 8.96 5.02
CA GLY A 103 5.06 9.97 4.77
C GLY A 103 5.32 10.23 3.28
N PHE A 104 6.04 11.29 3.01
CA PHE A 104 6.52 11.68 1.69
C PHE A 104 7.88 12.36 1.86
N GLU A 105 8.80 12.06 0.96
CA GLU A 105 10.18 12.51 0.99
C GLU A 105 10.32 14.00 1.35
N LEU A 106 11.18 14.29 2.33
CA LEU A 106 11.49 15.65 2.76
C LEU A 106 12.42 16.34 1.76
N VAL A 107 12.28 17.63 1.61
CA VAL A 107 13.19 18.45 0.81
C VAL A 107 13.93 19.42 1.71
N ASN A 108 15.24 19.28 1.80
CA ASN A 108 16.10 20.05 2.73
C ASN A 108 15.65 19.92 4.20
N GLY A 109 15.16 18.75 4.60
CA GLY A 109 14.68 18.49 5.94
C GLY A 109 13.31 19.12 6.27
N GLU A 110 12.58 19.61 5.28
CA GLU A 110 11.28 20.24 5.43
C GLU A 110 10.17 19.47 4.70
N MET A 111 8.94 19.63 5.19
CA MET A 111 7.76 19.07 4.54
C MET A 111 7.51 19.71 3.19
N THR A 112 7.21 18.90 2.19
CA THR A 112 6.68 19.34 0.89
C THR A 112 5.21 19.76 1.01
N ASP A 113 4.68 20.45 0.01
CA ASP A 113 3.25 20.76 -0.06
C ASP A 113 2.40 19.49 -0.17
N GLU A 114 2.94 18.45 -0.79
CA GLU A 114 2.26 17.15 -0.88
C GLU A 114 2.11 16.51 0.50
N LEU A 115 3.17 16.48 1.31
CA LEU A 115 3.12 15.94 2.67
C LEU A 115 2.16 16.73 3.56
N ARG A 116 2.15 18.08 3.46
CA ARG A 116 1.17 18.92 4.15
C ARG A 116 -0.26 18.59 3.74
N SER A 117 -0.50 18.40 2.44
CA SER A 117 -1.84 18.08 1.92
C SER A 117 -2.35 16.70 2.37
N ARG A 118 -1.44 15.71 2.56
CA ARG A 118 -1.80 14.44 3.21
C ARG A 118 -2.23 14.66 4.66
N CYS A 119 -1.53 15.54 5.39
CA CYS A 119 -1.91 15.92 6.74
C CYS A 119 -3.26 16.64 6.80
N ASP A 120 -3.55 17.55 5.85
CA ASP A 120 -4.85 18.22 5.76
C ASP A 120 -5.99 17.22 5.55
N ALA A 121 -5.79 16.22 4.68
CA ALA A 121 -6.75 15.13 4.50
C ALA A 121 -6.94 14.33 5.79
N ALA A 122 -5.86 14.05 6.52
CA ALA A 122 -5.90 13.36 7.80
C ALA A 122 -6.64 14.18 8.88
N ALA A 123 -6.38 15.47 8.94
CA ALA A 123 -7.07 16.38 9.86
C ALA A 123 -8.58 16.42 9.60
N ALA A 124 -8.99 16.47 8.31
CA ALA A 124 -10.39 16.45 7.93
C ALA A 124 -11.06 15.12 8.32
N ALA A 125 -10.40 13.99 8.09
CA ALA A 125 -10.89 12.67 8.50
C ALA A 125 -10.97 12.56 10.03
N ALA A 126 -9.93 12.97 10.76
CA ALA A 126 -9.90 12.95 12.22
C ALA A 126 -10.94 13.88 12.87
N ALA A 127 -11.31 14.98 12.20
CA ALA A 127 -12.40 15.86 12.65
C ALA A 127 -13.77 15.21 12.46
N ALA A 128 -13.94 14.39 11.40
CA ALA A 128 -15.18 13.63 11.17
C ALA A 128 -15.34 12.47 12.19
N PHE A 129 -14.24 11.92 12.70
CA PHE A 129 -14.19 10.81 13.65
C PHE A 129 -13.34 11.19 14.88
N PRO A 130 -13.87 11.96 15.84
CA PRO A 130 -13.09 12.54 16.94
C PRO A 130 -12.47 11.51 17.89
N GLU A 131 -12.98 10.28 17.94
CA GLU A 131 -12.44 9.20 18.78
C GLU A 131 -11.30 8.41 18.10
N SER A 132 -11.04 8.65 16.82
CA SER A 132 -9.99 7.95 16.08
C SER A 132 -8.60 8.46 16.42
N LEU A 133 -7.62 7.57 16.40
CA LEU A 133 -6.21 7.92 16.43
C LEU A 133 -5.73 8.38 15.06
N VAL A 134 -4.62 9.10 15.01
CA VAL A 134 -3.84 9.38 13.81
C VAL A 134 -2.45 8.82 14.02
N ILE A 135 -1.97 7.99 13.12
CA ILE A 135 -0.61 7.44 13.15
C ILE A 135 0.14 8.02 11.95
N CYS A 136 1.11 8.87 12.22
CA CYS A 136 2.04 9.37 11.21
C CYS A 136 3.20 8.38 11.08
N THR A 137 3.53 7.94 9.86
CA THR A 137 4.62 6.98 9.64
C THR A 137 5.56 7.45 8.54
N GLY A 138 6.85 7.32 8.78
CA GLY A 138 7.94 7.69 7.89
C GLY A 138 9.14 8.26 8.63
N GLY A 139 10.31 7.73 8.29
CA GLY A 139 11.59 8.08 8.90
C GLY A 139 12.23 9.35 8.36
N ALA A 140 13.52 9.48 8.56
CA ALA A 140 14.34 10.60 8.08
C ALA A 140 14.74 10.37 6.62
N THR A 141 13.84 10.69 5.69
CA THR A 141 14.07 10.54 4.26
C THR A 141 14.48 11.85 3.61
N GLY A 142 14.80 11.79 2.31
CA GLY A 142 15.14 12.94 1.51
C GLY A 142 16.62 13.35 1.55
N GLU A 143 17.02 14.11 0.53
CA GLU A 143 18.35 14.68 0.45
C GLU A 143 18.48 15.96 1.31
N ASN A 144 19.69 16.24 1.80
CA ASN A 144 19.99 17.44 2.57
C ASN A 144 19.11 17.60 3.85
N ASN A 145 19.03 16.56 4.65
CA ASN A 145 18.33 16.54 5.94
C ASN A 145 19.37 16.45 7.11
N PRO A 146 20.19 17.50 7.34
CA PRO A 146 21.30 17.45 8.30
C PRO A 146 20.84 17.35 9.76
N ASP A 147 19.63 17.80 10.06
CA ASP A 147 19.06 17.76 11.41
C ASP A 147 18.36 16.43 11.71
N GLY A 148 18.26 15.54 10.70
CA GLY A 148 17.65 14.23 10.85
C GLY A 148 16.15 14.29 11.17
N HIS A 149 15.44 15.30 10.65
CA HIS A 149 13.99 15.37 10.81
C HIS A 149 13.33 14.15 10.19
N THR A 150 12.33 13.58 10.87
CA THR A 150 11.53 12.49 10.37
C THR A 150 10.25 13.02 9.74
N GLU A 151 9.77 12.34 8.70
CA GLU A 151 8.48 12.65 8.08
C GLU A 151 7.37 12.63 9.14
N ALA A 152 7.32 11.56 9.95
CA ALA A 152 6.30 11.38 10.99
C ALA A 152 6.35 12.47 12.08
N GLY A 153 7.54 12.86 12.53
CA GLY A 153 7.73 13.92 13.50
C GLY A 153 7.23 15.27 13.01
N LEU A 154 7.57 15.62 11.75
CA LEU A 154 7.10 16.86 11.12
C LEU A 154 5.59 16.83 10.83
N MET A 155 5.02 15.69 10.43
CA MET A 155 3.56 15.52 10.28
C MET A 155 2.84 15.75 11.59
N LYS A 156 3.33 15.17 12.71
CA LYS A 156 2.74 15.39 14.04
C LYS A 156 2.75 16.86 14.43
N ALA A 157 3.89 17.55 14.25
CA ALA A 157 3.99 18.97 14.52
C ALA A 157 2.98 19.78 13.69
N TYR A 158 2.89 19.51 12.38
CA TYR A 158 1.94 20.20 11.50
C TYR A 158 0.47 19.95 11.89
N LEU A 159 0.11 18.68 12.17
CA LEU A 159 -1.25 18.33 12.59
C LEU A 159 -1.64 19.00 13.91
N THR A 160 -0.69 19.12 14.84
CA THR A 160 -0.92 19.80 16.13
C THR A 160 -1.00 21.31 15.97
N ASP A 161 0.02 21.93 15.37
CA ASP A 161 0.21 23.37 15.40
C ASP A 161 -0.62 24.10 14.34
N ALA A 162 -0.73 23.53 13.13
CA ALA A 162 -1.45 24.14 12.02
C ALA A 162 -2.89 23.66 11.89
N CYS A 163 -3.15 22.37 12.14
CA CYS A 163 -4.50 21.79 12.02
C CYS A 163 -5.27 21.76 13.34
N GLY A 164 -4.60 22.00 14.48
CA GLY A 164 -5.24 22.04 15.80
C GLY A 164 -5.71 20.67 16.32
N LEU A 165 -5.11 19.58 15.83
CA LEU A 165 -5.43 18.23 16.29
C LEU A 165 -4.77 17.98 17.64
N ASP A 166 -5.51 17.36 18.56
CA ASP A 166 -5.01 16.99 19.90
C ASP A 166 -3.78 16.07 19.76
N PRO A 167 -2.61 16.47 20.31
CA PRO A 167 -1.38 15.69 20.23
C PRO A 167 -1.47 14.31 20.89
N ASP A 168 -2.38 14.12 21.86
CA ASP A 168 -2.61 12.83 22.51
C ASP A 168 -3.30 11.81 21.59
N ARG A 169 -3.90 12.28 20.50
CA ARG A 169 -4.46 11.43 19.43
C ARG A 169 -3.45 11.07 18.34
N ILE A 170 -2.23 11.63 18.37
CA ILE A 170 -1.24 11.48 17.31
C ILE A 170 -0.08 10.62 17.78
N LEU A 171 0.08 9.45 17.16
CA LEU A 171 1.25 8.58 17.33
C LEU A 171 2.19 8.76 16.14
N THR A 172 3.51 8.54 16.37
CA THR A 172 4.53 8.62 15.32
C THR A 172 5.29 7.30 15.23
N GLU A 173 5.54 6.85 14.01
CA GLU A 173 6.47 5.81 13.64
C GLU A 173 7.55 6.47 12.77
N GLU A 174 8.80 6.48 13.23
CA GLU A 174 9.85 7.35 12.71
C GLU A 174 11.07 6.59 12.13
N GLU A 175 10.95 5.28 11.93
CA GLU A 175 12.07 4.44 11.49
C GLU A 175 11.94 3.97 10.04
N ALA A 176 10.71 3.89 9.53
CA ALA A 176 10.43 3.33 8.21
C ALA A 176 11.01 4.18 7.08
N MET A 177 11.65 3.50 6.11
CA MET A 177 12.26 4.11 4.93
C MET A 177 11.48 3.79 3.64
N ASP A 178 10.48 2.92 3.70
CA ASP A 178 9.60 2.56 2.59
C ASP A 178 8.19 2.15 3.08
N THR A 179 7.28 1.91 2.14
CA THR A 179 5.87 1.64 2.47
C THR A 179 5.66 0.27 3.11
N ALA A 180 6.48 -0.74 2.81
CA ALA A 180 6.39 -2.05 3.46
C ALA A 180 6.83 -1.97 4.93
N GLN A 181 7.92 -1.21 5.20
CA GLN A 181 8.37 -0.93 6.56
C GLN A 181 7.33 -0.10 7.33
N ASN A 182 6.74 0.93 6.71
CA ASN A 182 5.62 1.69 7.30
C ASN A 182 4.52 0.73 7.77
N ALA A 183 4.08 -0.19 6.90
CA ALA A 183 3.03 -1.14 7.24
C ALA A 183 3.45 -2.08 8.38
N SER A 184 4.68 -2.60 8.33
CA SER A 184 5.21 -3.50 9.34
C SER A 184 5.30 -2.85 10.74
N ASN A 185 5.92 -1.67 10.80
CA ASN A 185 6.20 -1.00 12.08
C ASN A 185 4.91 -0.52 12.77
N VAL A 186 3.89 -0.13 11.98
CA VAL A 186 2.62 0.35 12.52
C VAL A 186 1.78 -0.76 13.16
N MET A 187 1.92 -2.05 12.76
CA MET A 187 1.08 -3.14 13.29
C MET A 187 1.18 -3.30 14.81
N ALA A 188 2.39 -3.24 15.37
CA ALA A 188 2.59 -3.33 16.82
C ALA A 188 1.95 -2.15 17.57
N MET A 189 1.96 -0.95 16.97
CA MET A 189 1.31 0.24 17.53
C MET A 189 -0.21 0.10 17.52
N LEU A 190 -0.78 -0.41 16.43
CA LEU A 190 -2.22 -0.68 16.30
C LEU A 190 -2.68 -1.70 17.35
N GLN A 191 -1.92 -2.78 17.53
CA GLN A 191 -2.20 -3.81 18.54
C GLN A 191 -2.14 -3.22 19.97
N ALA A 192 -1.09 -2.48 20.29
CA ALA A 192 -0.94 -1.84 21.61
C ALA A 192 -2.08 -0.85 21.90
N ALA A 193 -2.55 -0.14 20.88
CA ALA A 193 -3.68 0.77 20.97
C ALA A 193 -5.05 0.07 20.84
N GLN A 194 -5.09 -1.25 20.63
CA GLN A 194 -6.32 -2.03 20.44
C GLN A 194 -7.21 -1.50 19.30
N VAL A 195 -6.60 -1.08 18.20
CA VAL A 195 -7.30 -0.59 17.01
C VAL A 195 -7.96 -1.77 16.29
N GLN A 196 -9.18 -1.63 15.85
CA GLN A 196 -9.94 -2.69 15.15
C GLN A 196 -10.05 -2.44 13.65
N THR A 197 -10.02 -1.16 13.26
CA THR A 197 -10.07 -0.78 11.84
C THR A 197 -9.05 0.32 11.55
N LEU A 198 -8.49 0.33 10.36
CA LEU A 198 -7.61 1.41 9.91
C LEU A 198 -7.99 1.91 8.52
N THR A 199 -7.69 3.17 8.25
CA THR A 199 -7.78 3.80 6.92
C THR A 199 -6.42 4.41 6.57
N VAL A 200 -5.88 4.05 5.41
CA VAL A 200 -4.64 4.64 4.90
C VAL A 200 -4.94 5.98 4.25
N ILE A 201 -4.16 7.01 4.64
CA ILE A 201 -4.21 8.35 4.06
C ILE A 201 -2.89 8.64 3.36
N THR A 202 -2.97 8.93 2.06
CA THR A 202 -1.82 9.24 1.23
C THR A 202 -2.26 9.98 -0.05
N SER A 203 -1.37 10.21 -1.00
CA SER A 203 -1.72 10.74 -2.32
C SER A 203 -2.48 9.72 -3.15
N HIS A 204 -3.40 10.17 -4.01
CA HIS A 204 -4.31 9.30 -4.75
C HIS A 204 -3.59 8.25 -5.62
N TYR A 205 -2.47 8.60 -6.23
CA TYR A 205 -1.67 7.68 -7.04
C TYR A 205 -0.95 6.61 -6.20
N HIS A 206 -0.68 6.90 -4.91
CA HIS A 206 -0.04 5.97 -3.98
C HIS A 206 -1.05 5.11 -3.19
N GLN A 207 -2.35 5.40 -3.30
CA GLN A 207 -3.39 4.81 -2.46
C GLN A 207 -3.51 3.30 -2.64
N ARG A 208 -3.44 2.81 -3.89
CA ARG A 208 -3.54 1.37 -4.17
C ARG A 208 -2.40 0.60 -3.50
N ARG A 209 -1.16 1.07 -3.66
CA ARG A 209 0.02 0.46 -3.05
C ARG A 209 -0.07 0.49 -1.51
N GLY A 210 -0.39 1.64 -0.92
CA GLY A 210 -0.57 1.73 0.52
C GLY A 210 -1.59 0.71 1.03
N GLN A 211 -2.78 0.66 0.45
CA GLN A 211 -3.84 -0.25 0.91
C GLN A 211 -3.49 -1.73 0.76
N VAL A 212 -2.90 -2.15 -0.35
CA VAL A 212 -2.58 -3.57 -0.55
C VAL A 212 -1.48 -4.03 0.41
N LEU A 213 -0.45 -3.19 0.66
CA LEU A 213 0.62 -3.52 1.59
C LEU A 213 0.14 -3.57 3.04
N TYR A 214 -0.71 -2.62 3.45
CA TYR A 214 -1.33 -2.66 4.78
C TYR A 214 -2.26 -3.86 4.95
N ALA A 215 -3.03 -4.23 3.93
CA ALA A 215 -3.88 -5.42 3.98
C ALA A 215 -3.05 -6.72 4.08
N ALA A 216 -1.98 -6.83 3.31
CA ALA A 216 -1.06 -7.96 3.37
C ALA A 216 -0.38 -8.08 4.74
N MET A 217 0.11 -6.95 5.27
CA MET A 217 0.76 -6.93 6.57
C MET A 217 -0.22 -7.21 7.71
N ALA A 218 -1.45 -6.68 7.66
CA ALA A 218 -2.50 -6.96 8.63
C ALA A 218 -2.87 -8.45 8.65
N ALA A 219 -3.05 -9.06 7.48
CA ALA A 219 -3.35 -10.49 7.37
C ALA A 219 -2.20 -11.36 7.90
N ARG A 220 -0.95 -11.02 7.54
CA ARG A 220 0.23 -11.73 8.03
C ARG A 220 0.40 -11.58 9.54
N TYR A 221 0.32 -10.36 10.07
CA TYR A 221 0.45 -10.08 11.49
C TYR A 221 -0.66 -10.78 12.29
N GLY A 222 -1.88 -10.84 11.73
CA GLY A 222 -3.00 -11.62 12.27
C GLY A 222 -2.68 -13.10 12.39
N ALA A 223 -2.13 -13.69 11.34
CA ALA A 223 -1.72 -15.10 11.33
C ALA A 223 -0.59 -15.39 12.32
N GLU A 224 0.39 -14.51 12.46
CA GLU A 224 1.56 -14.70 13.32
C GLU A 224 1.30 -14.34 14.79
N GLN A 225 0.55 -13.27 15.06
CA GLN A 225 0.38 -12.68 16.39
C GLN A 225 -1.04 -12.83 16.96
N GLY A 226 -1.99 -13.32 16.16
CA GLY A 226 -3.38 -13.46 16.59
C GLY A 226 -4.11 -12.13 16.80
N TYR A 227 -3.64 -11.06 16.17
CA TYR A 227 -4.26 -9.74 16.23
C TYR A 227 -4.85 -9.38 14.88
N GLU A 228 -6.17 -9.20 14.85
CA GLU A 228 -6.90 -8.85 13.63
C GLU A 228 -7.19 -7.34 13.58
N VAL A 229 -6.87 -6.72 12.45
CA VAL A 229 -7.24 -5.34 12.14
C VAL A 229 -7.75 -5.27 10.70
N GLU A 230 -8.90 -4.66 10.49
CA GLU A 230 -9.49 -4.50 9.15
C GLU A 230 -8.95 -3.23 8.48
N VAL A 231 -8.49 -3.37 7.24
CA VAL A 231 -8.05 -2.26 6.40
C VAL A 231 -9.22 -1.79 5.55
N LEU A 232 -9.81 -0.65 5.93
CA LEU A 232 -10.90 -0.01 5.21
C LEU A 232 -10.42 0.68 3.93
N ASP A 233 -11.36 1.21 3.14
CA ASP A 233 -11.03 2.00 1.97
C ASP A 233 -10.28 3.28 2.37
N GLY A 234 -9.30 3.65 1.53
CA GLY A 234 -8.43 4.77 1.82
C GLY A 234 -9.07 6.13 1.54
N TYR A 235 -8.48 7.17 2.13
CA TYR A 235 -8.87 8.55 1.91
C TYR A 235 -7.66 9.35 1.42
N SER A 236 -7.74 9.94 0.23
CA SER A 236 -6.57 10.41 -0.50
C SER A 236 -6.57 11.90 -0.75
N TYR A 237 -5.39 12.50 -0.67
CA TYR A 237 -5.13 13.80 -1.30
C TYR A 237 -5.03 13.62 -2.82
N LEU A 238 -5.69 14.48 -3.59
CA LEU A 238 -5.56 14.53 -5.04
C LEU A 238 -4.32 15.36 -5.42
N ALA A 239 -3.20 14.68 -5.63
CA ALA A 239 -1.96 15.33 -6.06
C ALA A 239 -2.09 15.88 -7.48
N PRO A 240 -1.43 17.03 -7.80
CA PRO A 240 -1.45 17.62 -9.16
C PRO A 240 -0.78 16.74 -10.21
N GLN A 241 0.15 15.88 -9.78
CA GLN A 241 0.86 14.95 -10.63
C GLN A 241 0.39 13.53 -10.34
N ASP A 242 0.22 12.74 -11.39
CA ASP A 242 -0.06 11.32 -11.30
C ASP A 242 1.05 10.57 -12.06
N PRO A 243 2.01 9.94 -11.37
CA PRO A 243 3.07 9.17 -12.02
C PRO A 243 2.56 7.87 -12.67
N GLY A 244 1.28 7.56 -12.55
CA GLY A 244 0.65 6.34 -13.02
C GLY A 244 0.56 5.26 -11.95
N ALA A 245 0.06 4.09 -12.35
CA ALA A 245 -0.09 2.97 -11.45
C ALA A 245 1.29 2.41 -11.05
N ASP A 246 1.48 2.24 -9.76
CA ASP A 246 2.70 1.75 -9.14
C ASP A 246 2.65 0.24 -8.79
N TYR A 247 1.89 -0.53 -9.60
CA TYR A 247 1.66 -1.97 -9.36
C TYR A 247 2.98 -2.78 -9.34
N MET A 248 4.00 -2.37 -10.10
CA MET A 248 5.33 -3.00 -10.09
C MET A 248 5.99 -2.88 -8.71
N ILE A 249 6.05 -1.65 -8.17
CA ILE A 249 6.63 -1.40 -6.85
C ILE A 249 5.78 -2.07 -5.77
N ALA A 250 4.47 -2.04 -5.92
CA ALA A 250 3.55 -2.72 -5.00
C ALA A 250 3.80 -4.22 -4.95
N MET A 251 3.95 -4.88 -6.10
CA MET A 251 4.24 -6.31 -6.17
C MET A 251 5.60 -6.63 -5.54
N TYR A 252 6.65 -5.88 -5.88
CA TYR A 252 7.97 -6.07 -5.28
C TYR A 252 7.93 -6.01 -3.74
N GLN A 253 7.27 -5.01 -3.19
CA GLN A 253 7.11 -4.86 -1.73
C GLN A 253 6.19 -5.92 -1.11
N LEU A 254 5.20 -6.43 -1.86
CA LEU A 254 4.39 -7.58 -1.43
C LEU A 254 5.23 -8.84 -1.27
N LEU A 255 6.15 -9.13 -2.19
CA LEU A 255 7.03 -10.30 -2.10
C LEU A 255 7.86 -10.27 -0.80
N ASP A 256 8.30 -9.06 -0.36
CA ASP A 256 8.97 -8.88 0.92
C ASP A 256 8.03 -9.20 2.11
N ILE A 257 6.81 -8.68 2.08
CA ILE A 257 5.81 -8.92 3.13
C ILE A 257 5.44 -10.40 3.23
N LEU A 258 5.30 -11.08 2.09
CA LEU A 258 4.93 -12.50 2.04
C LEU A 258 6.07 -13.45 2.39
N HIS A 259 7.30 -12.95 2.57
CA HIS A 259 8.50 -13.74 2.91
C HIS A 259 8.73 -14.92 1.95
N LEU A 260 8.52 -14.70 0.67
CA LEU A 260 8.84 -15.72 -0.32
C LEU A 260 10.35 -16.04 -0.31
N PRO A 261 10.74 -17.29 -0.61
CA PRO A 261 12.15 -17.68 -0.73
C PRO A 261 12.89 -16.77 -1.72
N ASP A 262 14.16 -16.45 -1.44
CA ASP A 262 14.98 -15.54 -2.25
C ASP A 262 15.03 -15.96 -3.73
N GLU A 263 15.12 -17.27 -4.01
CA GLU A 263 15.12 -17.81 -5.38
C GLU A 263 13.83 -17.46 -6.13
N GLN A 264 12.67 -17.53 -5.47
CA GLN A 264 11.39 -17.13 -6.06
C GLN A 264 11.30 -15.61 -6.24
N ARG A 265 11.83 -14.82 -5.31
CA ARG A 265 11.87 -13.36 -5.40
C ARG A 265 12.71 -12.89 -6.59
N ASP A 266 13.89 -13.50 -6.80
CA ASP A 266 14.77 -13.19 -7.93
C ASP A 266 14.09 -13.53 -9.26
N GLU A 267 13.41 -14.66 -9.37
CA GLU A 267 12.63 -15.04 -10.56
C GLU A 267 11.53 -14.01 -10.86
N TYR A 268 10.75 -13.55 -9.84
CA TYR A 268 9.75 -12.51 -10.00
C TYR A 268 10.37 -11.16 -10.38
N TYR A 269 11.53 -10.83 -9.80
CA TYR A 269 12.25 -9.61 -10.14
C TYR A 269 12.65 -9.59 -11.63
N HIS A 270 13.20 -10.67 -12.13
CA HIS A 270 13.54 -10.82 -13.55
C HIS A 270 12.31 -10.77 -14.46
N LEU A 271 11.19 -11.36 -14.03
CA LEU A 271 9.93 -11.29 -14.78
C LEU A 271 9.36 -9.86 -14.85
N MET A 272 9.55 -9.04 -13.81
CA MET A 272 9.01 -7.68 -13.74
C MET A 272 9.92 -6.65 -14.41
N TYR A 273 11.23 -6.78 -14.32
CA TYR A 273 12.19 -5.75 -14.76
C TYR A 273 13.02 -6.13 -15.99
N GLY A 274 13.02 -7.42 -16.38
CA GLY A 274 13.89 -7.95 -17.43
C GLY A 274 15.36 -8.05 -16.99
N ASP A 275 16.15 -8.82 -17.75
CA ASP A 275 17.61 -8.88 -17.61
C ASP A 275 18.30 -7.56 -18.06
#